data_7de8727d7680cbfd31e9662cf2817d13
#
_entry.id   7de8727d7680cbfd31e9662cf2817d13
#
_cell.length_a   1.000
_cell.length_b   1.000
_cell.length_c   1.000
_cell.angle_alpha   90.00
_cell.angle_beta   90.00
_cell.angle_gamma   90.00
#
_symmetry.space_group_name_H-M   'P 1'
#
loop_
_entity.id
_entity.type
_entity.pdbx_description
1 polymer ?
#
loop_
_entity_poly.entity_id
_entity_poly.type
_entity_poly.pdbx_seq_one_letter_code
_entity_poly.pdbx_strand_id
1 'polypeptide(L)'
;MPARDLHKKPFDEATKTKLQIYRGFVRAWLQVFLHTEAFRGKPLQFFDFSCGPGEDSTAEPGSPLILIEELLAERANIEEHGHDVRIFFNDQDSAKTENLKRLCERTSLPWQPRFESLDFADAFKKVQKQIGVAPSLVFIDQNGIKHITRDVFNALTQPGTTDFLFFTASSAKWRFGELLAPEINLSENVSYTDVHRVLADKYREWAPNRMFIGHFSIKRKRTSTVSCLVLITGAECRSFWKLCGGLIRTVGRRITKWTAIQRRASYISNEVGPDLRSEKRKSSRRSSLS
;
A
#
# COMPACT_ATOMS: atom_id res chain seq x y z
N MET A 1 -17.83 8.16 -22.24
CA MET A 1 -18.30 9.12 -21.22
C MET A 1 -17.07 9.58 -20.44
N PRO A 2 -16.86 10.87 -20.16
CA PRO A 2 -15.74 11.32 -19.36
C PRO A 2 -15.81 10.65 -17.96
N ALA A 3 -14.66 10.26 -17.46
CA ALA A 3 -14.57 9.66 -16.13
C ALA A 3 -15.15 10.63 -15.09
N ARG A 4 -16.00 10.13 -14.19
CA ARG A 4 -16.63 10.94 -13.15
C ARG A 4 -15.56 11.39 -12.17
N ASP A 5 -15.30 12.68 -12.10
CA ASP A 5 -14.38 13.26 -11.13
C ASP A 5 -14.92 13.10 -9.72
N LEU A 6 -14.29 12.24 -8.92
CA LEU A 6 -14.71 11.90 -7.56
C LEU A 6 -14.43 13.03 -6.57
N HIS A 7 -13.51 13.94 -6.88
CA HIS A 7 -13.08 15.00 -5.96
C HIS A 7 -13.98 16.24 -5.97
N LYS A 8 -14.84 16.38 -6.99
CA LYS A 8 -15.83 17.47 -7.06
C LYS A 8 -17.01 17.31 -6.09
N LYS A 9 -17.02 16.27 -5.27
CA LYS A 9 -18.06 15.95 -4.28
C LYS A 9 -17.39 15.44 -3.01
N PRO A 10 -18.07 15.50 -1.85
CA PRO A 10 -17.60 14.83 -0.66
C PRO A 10 -17.34 13.36 -0.91
N PHE A 11 -16.26 12.84 -0.33
CA PHE A 11 -15.93 11.41 -0.42
C PHE A 11 -17.07 10.55 0.11
N ASP A 12 -17.44 9.56 -0.65
CA ASP A 12 -18.42 8.58 -0.18
C ASP A 12 -17.79 7.66 0.90
N GLU A 13 -18.64 6.97 1.63
CA GLU A 13 -18.23 6.10 2.73
C GLU A 13 -17.23 4.99 2.33
N ALA A 14 -17.30 4.52 1.08
CA ALA A 14 -16.35 3.52 0.59
C ALA A 14 -14.98 4.15 0.35
N THR A 15 -14.93 5.36 -0.19
CA THR A 15 -13.70 6.15 -0.35
C THR A 15 -13.09 6.48 1.02
N LYS A 16 -13.90 6.95 1.98
CA LYS A 16 -13.43 7.20 3.35
C LYS A 16 -12.86 5.94 4.00
N THR A 17 -13.53 4.81 3.86
CA THR A 17 -13.02 3.51 4.34
C THR A 17 -11.68 3.15 3.72
N LYS A 18 -11.55 3.34 2.40
CA LYS A 18 -10.31 3.12 1.66
C LYS A 18 -9.17 4.00 2.18
N LEU A 19 -9.44 5.29 2.38
CA LEU A 19 -8.47 6.24 2.91
C LEU A 19 -8.07 5.95 4.36
N GLN A 20 -9.00 5.49 5.21
CA GLN A 20 -8.69 5.02 6.56
C GLN A 20 -7.75 3.79 6.54
N ILE A 21 -7.97 2.85 5.63
CA ILE A 21 -7.09 1.70 5.45
C ILE A 21 -5.71 2.15 4.98
N TYR A 22 -5.65 3.06 4.01
CA TYR A 22 -4.40 3.65 3.55
C TYR A 22 -3.64 4.32 4.69
N ARG A 23 -4.28 5.15 5.50
CA ARG A 23 -3.69 5.81 6.68
C ARG A 23 -3.10 4.77 7.66
N GLY A 24 -3.87 3.75 7.99
CA GLY A 24 -3.39 2.67 8.86
C GLY A 24 -2.20 1.91 8.28
N PHE A 25 -2.19 1.74 6.95
CA PHE A 25 -1.08 1.11 6.25
C PHE A 25 0.20 1.97 6.31
N VAL A 26 0.10 3.27 6.01
CA VAL A 26 1.25 4.20 6.09
C VAL A 26 1.83 4.21 7.50
N ARG A 27 0.98 4.32 8.54
CA ARG A 27 1.44 4.25 9.94
C ARG A 27 2.20 2.98 10.26
N ALA A 28 1.62 1.83 9.93
CA ALA A 28 2.25 0.54 10.18
C ALA A 28 3.60 0.41 9.46
N TRP A 29 3.64 0.86 8.21
CA TRP A 29 4.83 0.85 7.38
C TRP A 29 5.92 1.73 7.98
N LEU A 30 5.61 2.95 8.38
CA LEU A 30 6.54 3.86 9.04
C LEU A 30 7.11 3.25 10.31
N GLN A 31 6.26 2.68 11.20
CA GLN A 31 6.74 2.04 12.43
C GLN A 31 7.75 0.92 12.17
N VAL A 32 7.56 0.15 11.11
CA VAL A 32 8.50 -0.91 10.76
C VAL A 32 9.84 -0.34 10.30
N PHE A 33 9.83 0.56 9.35
CA PHE A 33 11.06 1.02 8.71
C PHE A 33 11.83 2.03 9.58
N LEU A 34 11.14 2.80 10.43
CA LEU A 34 11.78 3.69 11.39
C LEU A 34 12.49 2.93 12.51
N HIS A 35 11.95 1.80 12.96
CA HIS A 35 12.50 1.07 14.10
C HIS A 35 13.35 -0.17 13.73
N THR A 36 13.57 -0.41 12.43
CA THR A 36 14.43 -1.50 11.98
C THR A 36 15.83 -0.99 11.70
N GLU A 37 16.80 -1.39 12.53
CA GLU A 37 18.20 -0.90 12.48
C GLU A 37 18.83 -1.07 11.08
N ALA A 38 18.48 -2.13 10.35
CA ALA A 38 18.98 -2.37 8.99
C ALA A 38 18.61 -1.27 7.98
N PHE A 39 17.64 -0.44 8.30
CA PHE A 39 17.17 0.67 7.44
C PHE A 39 17.58 2.05 7.95
N ARG A 40 18.23 2.14 9.12
CA ARG A 40 18.68 3.42 9.68
C ARG A 40 19.50 4.22 8.66
N GLY A 41 19.20 5.49 8.50
CA GLY A 41 19.85 6.39 7.55
C GLY A 41 19.55 6.13 6.07
N LYS A 42 18.71 5.14 5.75
CA LYS A 42 18.31 4.91 4.36
C LYS A 42 17.14 5.81 3.97
N PRO A 43 17.03 6.22 2.71
CA PRO A 43 15.86 6.96 2.24
C PRO A 43 14.57 6.16 2.42
N LEU A 44 13.49 6.83 2.78
CA LEU A 44 12.13 6.31 2.74
C LEU A 44 11.44 6.87 1.50
N GLN A 45 10.97 6.01 0.61
CA GLN A 45 10.44 6.40 -0.68
C GLN A 45 8.92 6.14 -0.75
N PHE A 46 8.18 7.14 -1.24
CA PHE A 46 6.73 7.07 -1.37
C PHE A 46 6.32 7.44 -2.79
N PHE A 47 5.52 6.59 -3.41
CA PHE A 47 5.03 6.78 -4.77
C PHE A 47 3.52 6.67 -4.79
N ASP A 48 2.83 7.75 -5.14
CA ASP A 48 1.38 7.75 -5.40
C ASP A 48 1.13 8.08 -6.87
N PHE A 49 0.67 7.09 -7.62
CA PHE A 49 0.45 7.19 -9.06
C PHE A 49 -0.92 7.74 -9.46
N SER A 50 -1.78 8.05 -8.51
CA SER A 50 -3.12 8.58 -8.75
C SER A 50 -3.51 9.52 -7.62
N CYS A 51 -2.64 10.50 -7.34
CA CYS A 51 -2.70 11.32 -6.14
C CYS A 51 -3.94 12.22 -6.05
N GLY A 52 -4.58 12.53 -7.18
CA GLY A 52 -5.70 13.45 -7.18
C GLY A 52 -5.33 14.88 -6.79
N PRO A 53 -6.32 15.73 -6.45
CA PRO A 53 -6.09 17.13 -6.09
C PRO A 53 -5.65 17.35 -4.63
N GLY A 54 -5.50 16.29 -3.83
CA GLY A 54 -5.14 16.35 -2.43
C GLY A 54 -6.32 16.20 -1.47
N GLU A 55 -7.45 16.81 -1.75
CA GLU A 55 -8.64 16.82 -0.92
C GLU A 55 -9.92 16.75 -1.76
N ASP A 56 -11.05 16.51 -1.11
CA ASP A 56 -12.36 16.57 -1.74
C ASP A 56 -13.01 17.96 -1.64
N SER A 57 -14.25 18.10 -2.11
CA SER A 57 -14.98 19.38 -2.08
C SER A 57 -15.31 19.91 -0.67
N THR A 58 -15.08 19.13 0.37
CA THR A 58 -15.27 19.50 1.79
C THR A 58 -13.96 19.59 2.57
N ALA A 59 -12.81 19.65 1.85
CA ALA A 59 -11.47 19.64 2.42
C ALA A 59 -11.13 18.35 3.21
N GLU A 60 -11.80 17.24 2.92
CA GLU A 60 -11.42 15.94 3.49
C GLU A 60 -10.15 15.44 2.80
N PRO A 61 -9.07 15.09 3.53
CA PRO A 61 -7.79 14.73 2.94
C PRO A 61 -7.86 13.44 2.11
N GLY A 62 -7.31 13.48 0.92
CA GLY A 62 -7.02 12.33 0.06
C GLY A 62 -5.70 11.64 0.42
N SER A 63 -5.31 10.62 -0.35
CA SER A 63 -4.08 9.85 -0.09
C SER A 63 -2.82 10.70 0.07
N PRO A 64 -2.53 11.72 -0.76
CA PRO A 64 -1.29 12.46 -0.63
C PRO A 64 -1.24 13.30 0.66
N LEU A 65 -2.34 13.95 1.06
CA LEU A 65 -2.36 14.72 2.31
C LEU A 65 -2.32 13.80 3.52
N ILE A 66 -2.97 12.64 3.47
CA ILE A 66 -2.86 11.61 4.52
C ILE A 66 -1.39 11.16 4.68
N LEU A 67 -0.69 10.90 3.58
CA LEU A 67 0.73 10.55 3.65
C LEU A 67 1.54 11.65 4.32
N ILE A 68 1.33 12.90 3.91
CA ILE A 68 2.02 14.07 4.49
C ILE A 68 1.73 14.21 5.99
N GLU A 69 0.48 14.08 6.42
CA GLU A 69 0.10 14.12 7.83
C GLU A 69 0.81 13.05 8.66
N GLU A 70 0.85 11.81 8.17
CA GLU A 70 1.53 10.71 8.87
C GLU A 70 3.06 10.89 8.91
N LEU A 71 3.67 11.42 7.85
CA LEU A 71 5.09 11.75 7.82
C LEU A 71 5.43 12.89 8.79
N LEU A 72 4.61 13.93 8.85
CA LEU A 72 4.78 15.03 9.79
C LEU A 72 4.61 14.59 11.25
N ALA A 73 3.68 13.66 11.51
CA ALA A 73 3.51 13.07 12.84
C ALA A 73 4.75 12.28 13.31
N GLU A 74 5.48 11.67 12.38
CA GLU A 74 6.70 10.90 12.66
C GLU A 74 8.00 11.69 12.41
N ARG A 75 7.91 13.00 12.16
CA ARG A 75 9.06 13.85 11.78
C ARG A 75 10.24 13.71 12.72
N ALA A 76 10.01 13.77 14.03
CA ALA A 76 11.10 13.67 15.01
C ALA A 76 11.84 12.32 14.92
N ASN A 77 11.10 11.22 14.74
CA ASN A 77 11.68 9.89 14.58
C ASN A 77 12.43 9.75 13.25
N ILE A 78 11.90 10.34 12.17
CA ILE A 78 12.55 10.36 10.85
C ILE A 78 13.90 11.08 10.94
N GLU A 79 13.93 12.26 11.57
CA GLU A 79 15.15 13.06 11.76
C GLU A 79 16.15 12.37 12.69
N GLU A 80 15.70 11.79 13.81
CA GLU A 80 16.52 11.07 14.79
C GLU A 80 17.23 9.86 14.17
N HIS A 81 16.53 9.13 13.29
CA HIS A 81 17.09 7.96 12.61
C HIS A 81 17.84 8.30 11.31
N GLY A 82 17.90 9.59 10.94
CA GLY A 82 18.66 10.10 9.78
C GLY A 82 18.07 9.69 8.44
N HIS A 83 16.76 9.48 8.35
CA HIS A 83 16.11 9.14 7.11
C HIS A 83 15.91 10.36 6.21
N ASP A 84 16.19 10.21 4.92
CA ASP A 84 15.75 11.12 3.85
C ASP A 84 14.38 10.67 3.34
N VAL A 85 13.43 11.58 3.19
CA VAL A 85 12.09 11.28 2.70
C VAL A 85 11.92 11.76 1.27
N ARG A 86 11.61 10.83 0.37
CA ARG A 86 11.42 11.09 -1.06
C ARG A 86 9.99 10.77 -1.45
N ILE A 87 9.27 11.75 -1.97
CA ILE A 87 7.87 11.64 -2.31
C ILE A 87 7.68 11.93 -3.80
N PHE A 88 6.97 11.05 -4.46
CA PHE A 88 6.56 11.20 -5.86
C PHE A 88 5.03 11.15 -5.96
N PHE A 89 4.43 12.22 -6.45
CA PHE A 89 3.01 12.35 -6.71
C PHE A 89 2.76 12.46 -8.20
N ASN A 90 1.84 11.66 -8.73
CA ASN A 90 1.42 11.73 -10.12
C ASN A 90 -0.10 11.63 -10.24
N ASP A 91 -0.66 12.43 -11.12
CA ASP A 91 -2.03 12.26 -11.63
C ASP A 91 -2.03 12.66 -13.10
N GLN A 92 -2.80 11.97 -13.94
CA GLN A 92 -2.90 12.30 -15.36
C GLN A 92 -3.49 13.69 -15.61
N ASP A 93 -4.28 14.20 -14.67
CA ASP A 93 -4.89 15.53 -14.72
C ASP A 93 -3.94 16.58 -14.08
N SER A 94 -3.33 17.42 -14.91
CA SER A 94 -2.41 18.46 -14.46
C SER A 94 -3.04 19.48 -13.50
N ALA A 95 -4.35 19.75 -13.63
CA ALA A 95 -5.03 20.66 -12.72
C ALA A 95 -5.08 20.09 -11.28
N LYS A 96 -5.17 18.77 -11.14
CA LYS A 96 -5.13 18.09 -9.84
C LYS A 96 -3.75 18.14 -9.20
N THR A 97 -2.71 17.82 -9.97
CA THR A 97 -1.34 17.89 -9.46
C THR A 97 -0.93 19.30 -9.07
N GLU A 98 -1.36 20.31 -9.84
CA GLU A 98 -1.10 21.71 -9.50
C GLU A 98 -1.85 22.15 -8.25
N ASN A 99 -3.09 21.67 -8.03
CA ASN A 99 -3.81 21.93 -6.78
C ASN A 99 -3.10 21.31 -5.58
N LEU A 100 -2.71 20.05 -5.70
CA LEU A 100 -1.97 19.35 -4.65
C LEU A 100 -0.63 20.06 -4.33
N LYS A 101 0.10 20.50 -5.35
CA LYS A 101 1.35 21.25 -5.17
C LYS A 101 1.12 22.51 -4.33
N ARG A 102 0.09 23.31 -4.66
CA ARG A 102 -0.28 24.50 -3.87
C ARG A 102 -0.64 24.17 -2.42
N LEU A 103 -1.32 23.05 -2.16
CA LEU A 103 -1.62 22.60 -0.80
C LEU A 103 -0.34 22.24 -0.03
N CYS A 104 0.58 21.54 -0.68
CA CYS A 104 1.88 21.18 -0.09
C CYS A 104 2.73 22.42 0.22
N GLU A 105 2.76 23.40 -0.66
CA GLU A 105 3.50 24.66 -0.46
C GLU A 105 3.00 25.45 0.77
N ARG A 106 1.70 25.40 1.05
CA ARG A 106 1.11 26.04 2.23
C ARG A 106 1.45 25.33 3.55
N THR A 107 1.83 24.06 3.48
CA THR A 107 2.08 23.21 4.66
C THR A 107 3.51 23.33 5.20
N SER A 108 4.40 24.10 4.56
CA SER A 108 5.82 24.25 4.95
C SER A 108 6.51 22.90 5.21
N LEU A 109 6.43 21.99 4.25
CA LEU A 109 7.00 20.65 4.37
C LEU A 109 8.52 20.69 4.49
N PRO A 110 9.14 19.87 5.37
CA PRO A 110 10.59 19.75 5.45
C PRO A 110 11.16 18.96 4.24
N TRP A 111 10.32 18.28 3.48
CA TRP A 111 10.68 17.53 2.28
C TRP A 111 10.09 18.20 1.04
N GLN A 112 10.71 17.97 -0.11
CA GLN A 112 10.21 18.49 -1.38
C GLN A 112 9.61 17.37 -2.23
N PRO A 113 8.27 17.21 -2.25
CA PRO A 113 7.62 16.25 -3.12
C PRO A 113 7.86 16.60 -4.60
N ARG A 114 8.07 15.57 -5.40
CA ARG A 114 8.11 15.68 -6.85
C ARG A 114 6.72 15.44 -7.42
N PHE A 115 6.27 16.35 -8.28
CA PHE A 115 4.95 16.28 -8.93
C PHE A 115 5.12 16.03 -10.43
N GLU A 116 4.29 15.14 -10.97
CA GLU A 116 4.23 14.84 -12.39
C GLU A 116 2.77 14.75 -12.85
N SER A 117 2.54 15.07 -14.14
CA SER A 117 1.21 14.98 -14.76
C SER A 117 1.30 14.09 -15.99
N LEU A 118 1.50 12.78 -15.74
CA LEU A 118 1.73 11.78 -16.77
C LEU A 118 0.66 10.67 -16.67
N ASP A 119 0.45 9.95 -17.77
CA ASP A 119 -0.25 8.70 -17.66
C ASP A 119 0.55 7.69 -16.79
N PHE A 120 -0.13 6.62 -16.37
CA PHE A 120 0.50 5.66 -15.45
C PHE A 120 1.75 5.01 -16.04
N ALA A 121 1.73 4.62 -17.32
CA ALA A 121 2.83 3.88 -17.93
C ALA A 121 4.09 4.75 -18.02
N ASP A 122 3.93 6.01 -18.43
CA ASP A 122 5.02 6.97 -18.51
C ASP A 122 5.53 7.37 -17.13
N ALA A 123 4.64 7.60 -16.16
CA ALA A 123 5.00 7.87 -14.78
C ALA A 123 5.78 6.71 -14.17
N PHE A 124 5.31 5.48 -14.35
CA PHE A 124 5.97 4.28 -13.85
C PHE A 124 7.35 4.10 -14.49
N LYS A 125 7.45 4.18 -15.81
CA LYS A 125 8.71 4.10 -16.55
C LYS A 125 9.75 5.12 -16.04
N LYS A 126 9.30 6.32 -15.68
CA LYS A 126 10.15 7.41 -15.19
C LYS A 126 10.79 7.11 -13.83
N VAL A 127 10.08 6.38 -12.95
CA VAL A 127 10.52 6.13 -11.58
C VAL A 127 10.82 4.66 -11.25
N GLN A 128 10.51 3.70 -12.12
CA GLN A 128 10.64 2.26 -11.85
C GLN A 128 12.04 1.85 -11.35
N LYS A 129 13.10 2.51 -11.84
CA LYS A 129 14.50 2.26 -11.41
C LYS A 129 14.80 2.79 -9.99
N GLN A 130 13.94 3.66 -9.45
CA GLN A 130 14.08 4.20 -8.10
C GLN A 130 13.33 3.34 -7.08
N ILE A 131 12.24 2.70 -7.52
CA ILE A 131 11.42 1.82 -6.69
C ILE A 131 12.27 0.63 -6.23
N GLY A 132 12.35 0.41 -4.91
CA GLY A 132 13.07 -0.71 -4.32
C GLY A 132 14.58 -0.56 -4.18
N VAL A 133 15.16 0.58 -4.59
CA VAL A 133 16.57 0.91 -4.25
C VAL A 133 16.71 1.15 -2.74
N ALA A 134 15.64 1.61 -2.11
CA ALA A 134 15.48 1.78 -0.67
C ALA A 134 14.05 1.38 -0.27
N PRO A 135 13.72 1.32 1.04
CA PRO A 135 12.34 1.09 1.48
C PRO A 135 11.34 1.96 0.70
N SER A 136 10.45 1.30 -0.02
CA SER A 136 9.52 1.95 -0.95
C SER A 136 8.09 1.56 -0.67
N LEU A 137 7.23 2.55 -0.47
CA LEU A 137 5.79 2.38 -0.39
C LEU A 137 5.15 2.90 -1.67
N VAL A 138 4.47 2.01 -2.40
CA VAL A 138 3.81 2.35 -3.67
C VAL A 138 2.30 2.27 -3.51
N PHE A 139 1.61 3.36 -3.84
CA PHE A 139 0.16 3.45 -3.82
C PHE A 139 -0.39 3.62 -5.25
N ILE A 140 -1.37 2.78 -5.60
CA ILE A 140 -1.98 2.78 -6.92
C ILE A 140 -3.50 2.70 -6.76
N ASP A 141 -4.18 3.83 -6.94
CA ASP A 141 -5.63 3.92 -6.86
C ASP A 141 -6.23 4.23 -8.22
N GLN A 142 -6.42 3.21 -9.01
CA GLN A 142 -6.90 3.38 -10.38
C GLN A 142 -8.32 2.88 -10.58
N ASN A 143 -9.03 3.53 -11.51
CA ASN A 143 -10.32 3.07 -11.99
C ASN A 143 -10.17 1.89 -12.98
N GLY A 144 -9.54 0.78 -12.53
CA GLY A 144 -9.36 -0.41 -13.36
C GLY A 144 -8.12 -1.23 -12.99
N ILE A 145 -7.91 -2.37 -13.68
CA ILE A 145 -6.83 -3.31 -13.43
C ILE A 145 -5.78 -3.26 -14.55
N LYS A 146 -6.04 -2.53 -15.63
CA LYS A 146 -5.26 -2.54 -16.87
C LYS A 146 -3.78 -2.16 -16.69
N HIS A 147 -3.47 -1.42 -15.65
CA HIS A 147 -2.13 -0.86 -15.48
C HIS A 147 -1.17 -1.79 -14.70
N ILE A 148 -1.70 -2.72 -13.90
CA ILE A 148 -0.87 -3.70 -13.19
C ILE A 148 -0.70 -4.93 -14.08
N THR A 149 0.04 -4.74 -15.16
CA THR A 149 0.50 -5.83 -16.02
C THR A 149 1.48 -6.72 -15.28
N ARG A 150 1.79 -7.89 -15.83
CA ARG A 150 2.78 -8.80 -15.25
C ARG A 150 4.16 -8.13 -15.13
N ASP A 151 4.55 -7.31 -16.09
CA ASP A 151 5.84 -6.61 -16.06
C ASP A 151 5.89 -5.55 -14.95
N VAL A 152 4.85 -4.75 -14.80
CA VAL A 152 4.73 -3.80 -13.69
C VAL A 152 4.74 -4.52 -12.35
N PHE A 153 3.97 -5.60 -12.24
CA PHE A 153 3.94 -6.42 -11.02
C PHE A 153 5.32 -6.99 -10.69
N ASN A 154 6.01 -7.57 -11.66
CA ASN A 154 7.35 -8.10 -11.48
C ASN A 154 8.34 -6.99 -11.07
N ALA A 155 8.29 -5.83 -11.70
CA ALA A 155 9.15 -4.70 -11.34
C ALA A 155 8.92 -4.21 -9.91
N LEU A 156 7.69 -4.25 -9.41
CA LEU A 156 7.36 -3.92 -8.02
C LEU A 156 7.77 -5.01 -7.02
N THR A 157 7.79 -6.28 -7.44
CA THR A 157 8.01 -7.42 -6.55
C THR A 157 9.46 -7.91 -6.51
N GLN A 158 10.26 -7.58 -7.51
CA GLN A 158 11.69 -7.95 -7.60
C GLN A 158 12.52 -7.37 -6.46
N PRO A 159 12.43 -6.07 -6.14
CA PRO A 159 13.15 -5.50 -5.01
C PRO A 159 12.52 -5.97 -3.69
N GLY A 160 13.30 -6.60 -2.82
CA GLY A 160 12.82 -7.10 -1.53
C GLY A 160 12.40 -6.04 -0.50
N THR A 161 12.40 -4.76 -0.86
CA THR A 161 12.15 -3.60 0.01
C THR A 161 10.98 -2.73 -0.48
N THR A 162 10.13 -3.28 -1.35
CA THR A 162 8.96 -2.56 -1.87
C THR A 162 7.68 -3.17 -1.34
N ASP A 163 6.88 -2.36 -0.70
CA ASP A 163 5.50 -2.68 -0.36
C ASP A 163 4.56 -1.86 -1.22
N PHE A 164 3.47 -2.45 -1.66
CA PHE A 164 2.51 -1.71 -2.44
C PHE A 164 1.06 -2.03 -2.10
N LEU A 165 0.25 -0.99 -2.18
CA LEU A 165 -1.17 -1.03 -1.95
C LEU A 165 -1.86 -0.58 -3.22
N PHE A 166 -2.73 -1.41 -3.78
CA PHE A 166 -3.53 -0.99 -4.90
C PHE A 166 -5.01 -1.32 -4.75
N PHE A 167 -5.84 -0.40 -5.23
CA PHE A 167 -7.28 -0.55 -5.22
C PHE A 167 -7.80 -0.83 -6.61
N THR A 168 -8.72 -1.78 -6.70
CA THR A 168 -9.39 -2.13 -7.94
C THR A 168 -10.90 -2.11 -7.76
N ALA A 169 -11.63 -1.61 -8.75
CA ALA A 169 -13.08 -1.66 -8.73
C ALA A 169 -13.59 -2.95 -9.39
N SER A 170 -14.36 -3.76 -8.68
CA SER A 170 -14.97 -4.98 -9.24
C SER A 170 -15.91 -4.70 -10.43
N SER A 171 -16.48 -3.50 -10.46
CA SER A 171 -17.31 -3.04 -11.60
C SER A 171 -16.52 -2.89 -12.91
N ALA A 172 -15.18 -2.89 -12.85
CA ALA A 172 -14.35 -2.80 -14.05
C ALA A 172 -14.57 -3.99 -14.99
N LYS A 173 -14.74 -5.21 -14.47
CA LYS A 173 -15.05 -6.40 -15.30
C LYS A 173 -16.33 -6.22 -16.12
N TRP A 174 -17.38 -5.68 -15.52
CA TRP A 174 -18.74 -5.66 -16.10
C TRP A 174 -19.00 -4.44 -16.99
N ARG A 175 -18.28 -3.35 -16.75
CA ARG A 175 -18.44 -2.11 -17.53
C ARG A 175 -17.47 -2.01 -18.69
N PHE A 176 -16.34 -2.72 -18.59
CA PHE A 176 -15.20 -2.49 -19.48
C PHE A 176 -14.39 -3.80 -19.56
N GLY A 177 -14.90 -4.83 -20.22
CA GLY A 177 -14.19 -6.10 -20.41
C GLY A 177 -12.73 -5.96 -20.88
N GLU A 178 -12.39 -4.81 -21.46
CA GLU A 178 -11.08 -4.44 -21.99
C GLU A 178 -10.14 -3.79 -20.93
N LEU A 179 -10.59 -3.56 -19.69
CA LEU A 179 -9.80 -2.88 -18.65
C LEU A 179 -8.98 -3.84 -17.76
N LEU A 180 -8.92 -5.08 -18.12
CA LEU A 180 -8.02 -6.05 -17.49
C LEU A 180 -6.67 -6.01 -18.20
N ALA A 181 -5.58 -6.19 -17.45
CA ALA A 181 -4.31 -6.49 -18.07
C ALA A 181 -4.49 -7.75 -18.96
N PRO A 182 -3.96 -7.76 -20.18
CA PRO A 182 -4.21 -8.85 -21.13
C PRO A 182 -3.92 -10.25 -20.57
N GLU A 183 -3.02 -10.33 -19.61
CA GLU A 183 -2.62 -11.58 -18.96
C GLU A 183 -3.59 -12.03 -17.86
N ILE A 184 -4.53 -11.16 -17.44
CA ILE A 184 -5.54 -11.48 -16.46
C ILE A 184 -6.83 -11.88 -17.18
N ASN A 185 -6.85 -13.12 -17.67
CA ASN A 185 -8.05 -13.69 -18.27
C ASN A 185 -9.01 -14.15 -17.17
N LEU A 186 -10.01 -13.34 -16.86
CA LEU A 186 -11.10 -13.74 -15.97
C LEU A 186 -12.14 -14.47 -16.81
N SER A 187 -12.39 -15.75 -16.49
CA SER A 187 -13.46 -16.51 -17.15
C SER A 187 -14.80 -15.78 -17.04
N GLU A 188 -15.66 -15.91 -18.05
CA GLU A 188 -16.99 -15.28 -18.09
C GLU A 188 -17.86 -15.64 -16.88
N ASN A 189 -17.64 -16.81 -16.29
CA ASN A 189 -18.42 -17.36 -15.17
C ASN A 189 -17.96 -16.91 -13.78
N VAL A 190 -16.95 -16.03 -13.65
CA VAL A 190 -16.53 -15.53 -12.33
C VAL A 190 -17.61 -14.62 -11.78
N SER A 191 -18.17 -14.98 -10.63
CA SER A 191 -19.19 -14.17 -9.96
C SER A 191 -18.62 -12.81 -9.53
N TYR A 192 -19.49 -11.82 -9.45
CA TYR A 192 -19.11 -10.47 -8.99
C TYR A 192 -18.42 -10.47 -7.62
N THR A 193 -18.81 -11.40 -6.73
CA THR A 193 -18.23 -11.53 -5.39
C THR A 193 -16.89 -12.23 -5.37
N ASP A 194 -16.54 -12.98 -6.43
CA ASP A 194 -15.31 -13.78 -6.50
C ASP A 194 -14.20 -13.13 -7.33
N VAL A 195 -14.51 -12.09 -8.10
CA VAL A 195 -13.51 -11.36 -8.92
C VAL A 195 -12.26 -11.02 -8.12
N HIS A 196 -12.44 -10.58 -6.88
CA HIS A 196 -11.33 -10.16 -6.02
C HIS A 196 -10.43 -11.31 -5.59
N ARG A 197 -11.04 -12.45 -5.28
CA ARG A 197 -10.31 -13.67 -4.94
C ARG A 197 -9.52 -14.17 -6.14
N VAL A 198 -10.16 -14.23 -7.30
CA VAL A 198 -9.51 -14.70 -8.55
C VAL A 198 -8.36 -13.79 -8.94
N LEU A 199 -8.51 -12.48 -8.82
CA LEU A 199 -7.42 -11.52 -9.03
C LEU A 199 -6.27 -11.74 -8.06
N ALA A 200 -6.57 -11.85 -6.77
CA ALA A 200 -5.56 -12.10 -5.76
C ALA A 200 -4.81 -13.42 -5.99
N ASP A 201 -5.54 -14.47 -6.39
CA ASP A 201 -4.93 -15.76 -6.71
C ASP A 201 -4.02 -15.65 -7.95
N LYS A 202 -4.44 -14.87 -8.96
CA LYS A 202 -3.61 -14.60 -10.14
C LYS A 202 -2.31 -13.86 -9.81
N TYR A 203 -2.39 -12.83 -8.98
CA TYR A 203 -1.19 -12.14 -8.53
C TYR A 203 -0.30 -13.02 -7.64
N ARG A 204 -0.87 -13.95 -6.87
CA ARG A 204 -0.09 -14.95 -6.12
C ARG A 204 0.68 -15.91 -7.01
N GLU A 205 0.13 -16.28 -8.17
CA GLU A 205 0.84 -17.08 -9.18
C GLU A 205 2.08 -16.35 -9.71
N TRP A 206 2.03 -15.03 -9.83
CA TRP A 206 3.14 -14.21 -10.32
C TRP A 206 4.14 -13.87 -9.23
N ALA A 207 3.71 -13.89 -7.98
CA ALA A 207 4.51 -13.43 -6.86
C ALA A 207 5.66 -14.37 -6.52
N PRO A 208 6.86 -13.85 -6.21
CA PRO A 208 7.91 -14.63 -5.61
C PRO A 208 7.47 -15.28 -4.29
N ASN A 209 8.01 -16.46 -3.97
CA ASN A 209 7.64 -17.22 -2.76
C ASN A 209 7.80 -16.44 -1.44
N ARG A 210 8.65 -15.42 -1.43
CA ARG A 210 8.89 -14.54 -0.27
C ARG A 210 7.81 -13.48 -0.03
N MET A 211 6.89 -13.29 -0.99
CA MET A 211 5.89 -12.23 -0.90
C MET A 211 4.56 -12.71 -0.33
N PHE A 212 3.97 -11.87 0.47
CA PHE A 212 2.62 -12.04 0.97
C PHE A 212 1.64 -11.18 0.18
N ILE A 213 0.59 -11.80 -0.33
CA ILE A 213 -0.51 -11.12 -0.98
C ILE A 213 -1.75 -11.25 -0.13
N GLY A 214 -2.13 -10.17 0.52
CA GLY A 214 -3.40 -10.03 1.20
C GLY A 214 -4.42 -9.34 0.33
N HIS A 215 -5.68 -9.72 0.44
CA HIS A 215 -6.77 -9.00 -0.21
C HIS A 215 -7.96 -8.85 0.73
N PHE A 216 -8.71 -7.79 0.54
CA PHE A 216 -9.99 -7.58 1.19
C PHE A 216 -10.94 -6.83 0.25
N SER A 217 -12.21 -6.84 0.57
CA SER A 217 -13.24 -6.20 -0.22
C SER A 217 -14.02 -5.20 0.62
N ILE A 218 -14.14 -3.97 0.11
CA ILE A 218 -14.96 -2.92 0.71
C ILE A 218 -16.31 -2.93 0.02
N LYS A 219 -17.37 -3.16 0.76
CA LYS A 219 -18.74 -3.15 0.23
C LYS A 219 -19.22 -1.71 0.06
N ARG A 220 -19.59 -1.35 -1.17
CA ARG A 220 -20.19 -0.07 -1.51
C ARG A 220 -21.66 -0.28 -1.79
N LYS A 221 -22.60 0.19 -0.94
CA LYS A 221 -24.05 0.01 -1.10
C LYS A 221 -24.43 -1.35 -1.74
N ARG A 222 -25.68 -1.62 -2.07
CA ARG A 222 -26.16 -2.98 -2.43
C ARG A 222 -25.51 -3.64 -3.68
N THR A 223 -24.81 -2.93 -4.53
CA THR A 223 -24.46 -3.40 -5.89
C THR A 223 -23.01 -3.27 -6.33
N SER A 224 -22.12 -2.66 -5.57
CA SER A 224 -20.71 -2.50 -5.98
C SER A 224 -19.74 -2.77 -4.85
N THR A 225 -18.62 -3.42 -5.17
CA THR A 225 -17.54 -3.71 -4.23
C THR A 225 -16.26 -3.10 -4.79
N VAL A 226 -15.49 -2.43 -3.95
CA VAL A 226 -14.12 -2.02 -4.27
C VAL A 226 -13.19 -3.03 -3.65
N SER A 227 -12.23 -3.52 -4.39
CA SER A 227 -11.19 -4.39 -3.85
C SER A 227 -9.97 -3.62 -3.51
N CYS A 228 -9.36 -4.06 -2.45
CA CYS A 228 -8.01 -3.71 -2.13
C CYS A 228 -7.14 -4.95 -2.24
N LEU A 229 -6.05 -4.88 -2.95
CA LEU A 229 -4.97 -5.83 -2.90
C LEU A 229 -3.79 -5.16 -2.20
N VAL A 230 -3.35 -5.74 -1.11
CA VAL A 230 -2.18 -5.29 -0.36
C VAL A 230 -1.09 -6.31 -0.60
N LEU A 231 0.04 -5.85 -1.07
CA LEU A 231 1.23 -6.66 -1.23
C LEU A 231 2.31 -6.16 -0.27
N ILE A 232 2.84 -7.08 0.52
CA ILE A 232 3.82 -6.76 1.55
C ILE A 232 4.97 -7.74 1.42
N THR A 233 6.19 -7.24 1.46
CA THR A 233 7.38 -8.07 1.50
C THR A 233 7.59 -8.68 2.89
N GLY A 234 7.91 -9.90 2.94
CA GLY A 234 8.05 -10.93 3.96
C GLY A 234 8.27 -10.62 5.44
N ALA A 235 9.13 -9.72 5.87
CA ALA A 235 9.53 -9.64 7.28
C ALA A 235 8.53 -8.88 8.17
N GLU A 236 7.87 -7.89 7.64
CA GLU A 236 7.04 -6.92 8.35
C GLU A 236 5.56 -7.31 8.38
N CYS A 237 5.20 -8.34 7.65
CA CYS A 237 3.82 -8.80 7.47
C CYS A 237 3.06 -9.04 8.80
N ARG A 238 3.73 -9.51 9.86
CA ARG A 238 3.07 -9.81 11.14
C ARG A 238 2.57 -8.58 11.89
N SER A 239 3.34 -7.52 11.91
CA SER A 239 2.97 -6.26 12.60
C SER A 239 1.85 -5.55 11.86
N PHE A 240 1.95 -5.48 10.55
CA PHE A 240 0.90 -4.96 9.67
C PHE A 240 -0.43 -5.72 9.85
N TRP A 241 -0.39 -7.05 9.87
CA TRP A 241 -1.60 -7.87 10.01
C TRP A 241 -2.27 -7.73 11.37
N LYS A 242 -1.51 -7.53 12.44
CA LYS A 242 -2.08 -7.19 13.76
C LYS A 242 -2.78 -5.84 13.74
N LEU A 243 -2.20 -4.84 13.08
CA LEU A 243 -2.77 -3.50 12.92
C LEU A 243 -4.01 -3.52 12.02
N CYS A 244 -3.95 -4.18 10.88
CA CYS A 244 -5.12 -4.36 10.00
C CYS A 244 -6.22 -5.15 10.68
N GLY A 245 -5.91 -6.17 11.48
CA GLY A 245 -6.89 -6.90 12.28
C GLY A 245 -7.60 -6.01 13.32
N GLY A 246 -6.90 -5.01 13.88
CA GLY A 246 -7.49 -3.97 14.71
C GLY A 246 -8.39 -3.00 13.93
N LEU A 247 -7.87 -2.49 12.83
CA LEU A 247 -8.58 -1.57 11.92
C LEU A 247 -9.83 -2.24 11.31
N ILE A 248 -9.71 -3.51 10.92
CA ILE A 248 -10.81 -4.32 10.38
C ILE A 248 -11.90 -4.55 11.41
N ARG A 249 -11.56 -4.73 12.69
CA ARG A 249 -12.55 -4.80 13.78
C ARG A 249 -13.29 -3.47 13.96
N THR A 250 -12.60 -2.35 13.82
CA THR A 250 -13.19 -1.01 13.95
C THR A 250 -14.07 -0.65 12.73
N VAL A 251 -13.71 -1.09 11.54
CA VAL A 251 -14.44 -0.85 10.27
C VAL A 251 -15.37 -2.04 9.91
N GLY A 252 -15.39 -3.06 10.73
CA GLY A 252 -15.82 -4.45 10.50
C GLY A 252 -17.23 -4.70 9.97
N ARG A 253 -18.12 -3.71 9.93
CA ARG A 253 -19.44 -3.89 9.29
C ARG A 253 -19.42 -3.73 7.77
N ARG A 254 -18.29 -3.30 7.17
CA ARG A 254 -18.18 -3.01 5.73
C ARG A 254 -17.20 -3.92 4.98
N ILE A 255 -16.40 -4.71 5.69
CA ILE A 255 -15.47 -5.67 5.09
C ILE A 255 -16.15 -7.04 5.04
N THR A 256 -16.48 -7.50 3.85
CA THR A 256 -17.36 -8.66 3.67
C THR A 256 -16.64 -9.99 3.53
N LYS A 257 -15.37 -10.02 3.18
CA LYS A 257 -14.58 -11.28 3.12
C LYS A 257 -13.11 -10.98 3.39
N TRP A 258 -12.63 -11.47 4.49
CA TRP A 258 -11.25 -11.60 4.82
C TRP A 258 -10.85 -13.06 4.67
N THR A 259 -10.03 -13.37 3.69
CA THR A 259 -9.47 -14.72 3.60
C THR A 259 -8.09 -14.67 4.22
N ALA A 260 -8.00 -15.09 5.48
CA ALA A 260 -6.77 -15.07 6.24
C ALA A 260 -5.69 -15.95 5.59
N ILE A 261 -4.56 -15.34 5.39
CA ILE A 261 -3.28 -16.03 5.15
C ILE A 261 -2.74 -16.60 6.49
N GLN A 262 -3.58 -16.90 7.45
CA GLN A 262 -3.15 -17.50 8.73
C GLN A 262 -2.46 -18.87 8.57
N ARG A 263 -2.68 -19.58 7.46
CA ARG A 263 -2.08 -20.92 7.29
C ARG A 263 -0.62 -20.93 6.85
N ARG A 264 -0.04 -19.84 6.35
CA ARG A 264 1.40 -19.80 5.99
C ARG A 264 2.28 -19.09 7.04
N ALA A 265 1.73 -18.30 7.92
CA ALA A 265 2.49 -17.70 9.02
C ALA A 265 3.01 -18.75 10.02
N SER A 266 2.39 -19.92 10.12
CA SER A 266 2.89 -21.05 10.92
C SER A 266 4.07 -21.78 10.29
N TYR A 267 4.29 -21.65 8.98
CA TYR A 267 5.38 -22.36 8.29
C TYR A 267 6.74 -21.61 8.42
N ILE A 268 6.71 -20.29 8.54
CA ILE A 268 7.94 -19.47 8.66
C ILE A 268 8.49 -19.47 10.10
N SER A 269 7.68 -19.81 11.10
CA SER A 269 8.14 -19.93 12.49
C SER A 269 9.04 -21.14 12.74
N ASN A 270 9.11 -22.09 11.83
CA ASN A 270 9.91 -23.32 11.97
C ASN A 270 11.26 -23.26 11.24
N GLU A 271 11.52 -22.27 10.39
CA GLU A 271 12.81 -22.14 9.67
C GLU A 271 13.80 -21.13 10.28
N VAL A 272 13.39 -20.33 11.25
CA VAL A 272 14.32 -19.54 12.06
C VAL A 272 14.71 -20.37 13.25
N GLY A 273 15.84 -21.08 13.13
CA GLY A 273 16.37 -22.04 14.07
C GLY A 273 16.56 -21.52 15.49
N PRO A 274 16.69 -22.44 16.46
CA PRO A 274 16.68 -22.14 17.89
C PRO A 274 18.10 -21.77 18.39
N ASP A 275 18.65 -20.64 18.05
CA ASP A 275 20.03 -20.32 18.47
C ASP A 275 20.21 -19.00 19.25
N LEU A 276 19.14 -18.44 19.80
CA LEU A 276 19.27 -17.28 20.69
C LEU A 276 18.77 -17.52 22.13
N ARG A 277 18.57 -18.80 22.53
CA ARG A 277 18.20 -19.13 23.93
C ARG A 277 19.30 -19.75 24.77
N SER A 278 20.49 -20.01 24.23
CA SER A 278 21.58 -20.68 24.95
C SER A 278 22.58 -19.75 25.66
N GLU A 279 22.63 -18.45 25.32
CA GLU A 279 23.62 -17.57 25.96
C GLU A 279 23.17 -16.87 27.25
N LYS A 280 21.88 -16.81 27.56
CA LYS A 280 21.41 -16.22 28.84
C LYS A 280 21.40 -17.15 30.03
N ARG A 281 21.79 -18.41 29.86
CA ARG A 281 21.88 -19.36 30.98
C ARG A 281 23.29 -19.64 31.49
N LYS A 282 24.34 -19.07 30.87
CA LYS A 282 25.73 -19.24 31.34
C LYS A 282 26.28 -18.08 32.19
N SER A 283 25.58 -16.95 32.28
CA SER A 283 26.03 -15.82 33.10
C SER A 283 25.50 -15.80 34.53
N SER A 284 24.52 -16.65 34.89
CA SER A 284 23.92 -16.67 36.23
C SER A 284 24.45 -17.79 37.14
N ARG A 285 25.49 -18.53 36.71
CA ARG A 285 26.12 -19.60 37.55
C ARG A 285 27.57 -19.32 37.95
N ARG A 286 28.06 -18.09 37.84
CA ARG A 286 29.42 -17.71 38.29
C ARG A 286 29.47 -16.70 39.43
N SER A 287 28.37 -16.44 40.14
CA SER A 287 28.34 -15.52 41.29
C SER A 287 27.85 -16.16 42.60
N SER A 288 28.02 -17.48 42.75
CA SER A 288 27.73 -18.15 44.03
C SER A 288 28.78 -19.21 44.34
N LEU A 289 30.07 -18.82 44.37
CA LEU A 289 31.17 -19.55 44.98
C LEU A 289 32.37 -18.61 45.10
N SER A 290 32.33 -17.78 46.13
CA SER A 290 33.48 -17.28 46.93
C SER A 290 32.93 -16.47 48.11
#